data_e427489e68dae1e1784a1282e033b86a
#
_entry.id   e427489e68dae1e1784a1282e033b86a
#
_cell.length_a   1.000
_cell.length_b   1.000
_cell.length_c   1.000
_cell.angle_alpha   90.00
_cell.angle_beta   90.00
_cell.angle_gamma   90.00
#
_symmetry.space_group_name_H-M   'P 1'
#
loop_
_entity.id
_entity.type
_entity.pdbx_description
1 polymer ?
#
loop_
_entity_poly.entity_id
_entity_poly.type
_entity_poly.pdbx_seq_one_letter_code
_entity_poly.pdbx_strand_id
1 'polypeptide(L)'
;QEAGYNVIYKRPDNTEFAPDQNEMATLQGGYRFSEMTDQGTMSDYGLCDYYDNVYNLNQMDRGNYGYNEFQMKCFTSAEGFITSNGGGGVLCSYFEKPVLFYVPSGKELRPGYLTKQNSYIKKLSNSDINVVIDKGQTNDYSKLLNEMRKVFKWK
;
A
#
# COMPACT_ATOMS: atom_id res chain seq x y z
N GLN A 1 -4.19 -4.96 14.46
CA GLN A 1 -5.27 -5.49 15.33
C GLN A 1 -5.77 -4.44 16.31
N GLU A 2 -4.91 -3.71 16.99
CA GLU A 2 -5.30 -2.72 18.01
C GLU A 2 -6.21 -1.60 17.47
N ALA A 3 -6.12 -1.27 16.19
CA ALA A 3 -6.90 -0.21 15.56
C ALA A 3 -8.32 -0.63 15.15
N GLY A 4 -8.65 -1.92 15.18
CA GLY A 4 -9.96 -2.44 14.78
C GLY A 4 -10.27 -2.40 13.28
N TYR A 5 -9.26 -2.14 12.43
CA TYR A 5 -9.42 -2.15 10.97
C TYR A 5 -9.25 -3.55 10.39
N ASN A 6 -10.02 -3.84 9.35
CA ASN A 6 -9.70 -4.88 8.40
C ASN A 6 -8.73 -4.34 7.35
N VAL A 7 -7.66 -5.06 7.08
CA VAL A 7 -6.60 -4.66 6.16
C VAL A 7 -6.66 -5.54 4.92
N ILE A 8 -6.81 -4.95 3.75
CA ILE A 8 -6.64 -5.66 2.48
C ILE A 8 -5.23 -5.37 1.99
N TYR A 9 -4.39 -6.39 2.03
CA TYR A 9 -3.01 -6.34 1.54
C TYR A 9 -2.97 -6.65 0.05
N LYS A 10 -2.32 -5.77 -0.71
CA LYS A 10 -2.15 -5.95 -2.15
C LYS A 10 -0.69 -5.75 -2.54
N ARG A 11 -0.17 -6.72 -3.24
CA ARG A 11 1.10 -6.66 -3.97
C ARG A 11 0.89 -7.23 -5.37
N PRO A 12 1.62 -6.75 -6.40
CA PRO A 12 1.62 -7.41 -7.69
C PRO A 12 2.01 -8.88 -7.54
N ASP A 13 1.23 -9.77 -8.15
CA ASP A 13 1.49 -11.21 -8.17
C ASP A 13 1.82 -11.65 -9.60
N ASN A 14 2.77 -12.57 -9.73
CA ASN A 14 3.23 -13.11 -11.01
C ASN A 14 2.17 -13.90 -11.78
N THR A 15 1.14 -14.38 -11.08
CA THR A 15 0.19 -15.32 -11.66
C THR A 15 -0.96 -14.67 -12.42
N GLU A 16 -1.21 -13.38 -12.21
CA GLU A 16 -2.40 -12.70 -12.76
C GLU A 16 -2.10 -11.64 -13.81
N PHE A 17 -0.86 -11.28 -14.00
CA PHE A 17 -0.43 -10.33 -15.03
C PHE A 17 0.57 -11.01 -15.96
N ALA A 18 0.45 -10.75 -17.26
CA ALA A 18 1.61 -10.79 -18.13
C ALA A 18 2.38 -9.47 -17.85
N PRO A 19 3.29 -9.43 -16.87
CA PRO A 19 3.98 -8.22 -16.51
C PRO A 19 4.86 -7.81 -17.69
N ASP A 20 5.07 -6.52 -17.86
CA ASP A 20 6.11 -6.11 -18.78
C ASP A 20 7.47 -6.69 -18.31
N GLN A 21 8.40 -6.82 -19.24
CA GLN A 21 9.67 -7.49 -18.93
C GLN A 21 10.47 -6.81 -17.81
N ASN A 22 10.26 -5.53 -17.55
CA ASN A 22 10.92 -4.77 -16.50
C ASN A 22 10.32 -5.08 -15.10
N GLU A 23 9.01 -5.23 -15.03
CA GLU A 23 8.35 -5.67 -13.79
C GLU A 23 8.71 -7.13 -13.48
N MET A 24 8.81 -8.01 -14.49
CA MET A 24 9.26 -9.40 -14.32
C MET A 24 10.64 -9.50 -13.69
N ALA A 25 11.61 -8.69 -14.12
CA ALA A 25 12.94 -8.69 -13.55
C ALA A 25 12.94 -8.31 -12.06
N THR A 26 12.07 -7.38 -11.68
CA THR A 26 11.90 -6.95 -10.29
C THR A 26 11.19 -8.01 -9.44
N LEU A 27 10.18 -8.65 -9.97
CA LEU A 27 9.41 -9.69 -9.29
C LEU A 27 10.18 -11.02 -9.21
N GLN A 28 10.92 -11.40 -10.25
CA GLN A 28 11.77 -12.59 -10.28
C GLN A 28 13.04 -12.42 -9.43
N GLY A 29 13.49 -11.20 -9.21
CA GLY A 29 14.62 -10.89 -8.34
C GLY A 29 14.39 -11.22 -6.86
N GLY A 30 13.24 -11.80 -6.52
CA GLY A 30 13.00 -12.40 -5.22
C GLY A 30 12.91 -11.40 -4.08
N TYR A 31 12.28 -10.25 -4.29
CA TYR A 31 11.85 -9.41 -3.17
C TYR A 31 10.82 -10.17 -2.32
N ARG A 32 11.33 -11.10 -1.56
CA ARG A 32 10.59 -11.68 -0.44
C ARG A 32 10.78 -10.70 0.70
N PHE A 33 9.80 -9.87 0.91
CA PHE A 33 9.72 -9.14 2.15
C PHE A 33 9.48 -10.16 3.26
N SER A 34 10.38 -10.20 4.23
CA SER A 34 10.20 -10.99 5.43
C SER A 34 10.20 -10.05 6.61
N GLU A 35 9.22 -10.21 7.47
CA GLU A 35 9.13 -9.51 8.74
C GLU A 35 9.48 -10.46 9.88
N MET A 36 10.19 -9.94 10.86
CA MET A 36 10.41 -10.65 12.13
C MET A 36 9.14 -10.47 12.98
N THR A 37 8.52 -11.58 13.31
CA THR A 37 7.37 -11.64 14.22
C THR A 37 7.79 -12.38 15.49
N ASP A 38 6.93 -12.42 16.50
CA ASP A 38 7.07 -13.28 17.68
C ASP A 38 7.09 -14.78 17.34
N GLN A 39 6.61 -15.15 16.14
CA GLN A 39 6.64 -16.52 15.61
C GLN A 39 7.86 -16.78 14.71
N GLY A 40 8.79 -15.84 14.59
CA GLY A 40 9.97 -15.91 13.74
C GLY A 40 9.84 -15.10 12.46
N THR A 41 10.68 -15.40 11.46
CA THR A 41 10.66 -14.69 10.18
C THR A 41 9.51 -15.20 9.30
N MET A 42 8.64 -14.31 8.89
CA MET A 42 7.46 -14.60 8.11
C MET A 42 7.49 -13.83 6.78
N SER A 43 7.00 -14.43 5.70
CA SER A 43 6.82 -13.69 4.44
C SER A 43 5.68 -12.67 4.57
N ASP A 44 5.67 -11.65 3.71
CA ASP A 44 4.60 -10.67 3.66
C ASP A 44 3.21 -11.30 3.42
N TYR A 45 3.12 -12.37 2.61
CA TYR A 45 1.88 -13.13 2.46
C TYR A 45 1.54 -13.97 3.69
N GLY A 46 2.55 -14.49 4.40
CA GLY A 46 2.35 -15.18 5.66
C GLY A 46 1.69 -14.32 6.74
N LEU A 47 1.87 -13.00 6.68
CA LEU A 47 1.16 -12.08 7.58
C LEU A 47 -0.38 -12.14 7.38
N CYS A 48 -0.84 -12.39 6.15
CA CYS A 48 -2.27 -12.54 5.88
C CYS A 48 -2.85 -13.82 6.50
N ASP A 49 -2.03 -14.85 6.62
CA ASP A 49 -2.45 -16.12 7.25
C ASP A 49 -2.34 -16.04 8.79
N TYR A 50 -1.45 -15.18 9.29
CA TYR A 50 -1.19 -15.03 10.71
C TYR A 50 -2.19 -14.11 11.45
N TYR A 51 -2.69 -13.07 10.78
CA TYR A 51 -3.61 -12.09 11.35
C TYR A 51 -5.01 -12.23 10.77
N ASP A 52 -6.01 -12.52 11.59
CA ASP A 52 -7.40 -12.76 11.17
C ASP A 52 -8.06 -11.57 10.44
N ASN A 53 -7.52 -10.37 10.60
CA ASN A 53 -8.03 -9.14 9.98
C ASN A 53 -7.16 -8.61 8.84
N VAL A 54 -6.23 -9.42 8.33
CA VAL A 54 -5.39 -9.09 7.17
C VAL A 54 -5.71 -10.04 6.03
N TYR A 55 -6.20 -9.52 4.93
CA TYR A 55 -6.67 -10.28 3.78
C TYR A 55 -5.77 -10.05 2.58
N ASN A 56 -5.31 -11.11 1.94
CA ASN A 56 -4.60 -11.01 0.67
C ASN A 56 -5.61 -10.84 -0.47
N LEU A 57 -5.58 -9.69 -1.16
CA LEU A 57 -6.49 -9.38 -2.26
C LEU A 57 -6.50 -10.48 -3.33
N ASN A 58 -5.33 -11.07 -3.62
CA ASN A 58 -5.20 -12.10 -4.66
C ASN A 58 -5.85 -13.44 -4.27
N GLN A 59 -6.07 -13.68 -2.98
CA GLN A 59 -6.67 -14.91 -2.44
C GLN A 59 -8.14 -14.74 -2.05
N MET A 60 -8.66 -13.52 -2.06
CA MET A 60 -10.07 -13.27 -1.73
C MET A 60 -10.99 -13.87 -2.80
N ASP A 61 -12.14 -14.38 -2.35
CA ASP A 61 -13.20 -14.82 -3.27
C ASP A 61 -13.73 -13.64 -4.08
N ARG A 62 -13.57 -13.71 -5.38
CA ARG A 62 -13.97 -12.66 -6.33
C ARG A 62 -15.38 -12.89 -6.90
N GLY A 63 -15.98 -14.04 -6.60
CA GLY A 63 -17.23 -14.44 -7.25
C GLY A 63 -17.08 -14.43 -8.77
N ASN A 64 -17.98 -13.70 -9.45
CA ASN A 64 -17.98 -13.59 -10.92
C ASN A 64 -17.19 -12.38 -11.46
N TYR A 65 -16.47 -11.64 -10.60
CA TYR A 65 -15.76 -10.44 -11.04
C TYR A 65 -14.36 -10.76 -11.60
N GLY A 66 -13.99 -10.07 -12.67
CA GLY A 66 -12.60 -10.04 -13.10
C GLY A 66 -11.71 -9.38 -12.04
N TYR A 67 -10.40 -9.69 -12.05
CA TYR A 67 -9.48 -9.20 -11.03
C TYR A 67 -9.50 -7.67 -10.88
N ASN A 68 -9.40 -6.94 -11.98
CA ASN A 68 -9.39 -5.48 -11.94
C ASN A 68 -10.72 -4.90 -11.43
N GLU A 69 -11.85 -5.49 -11.80
CA GLU A 69 -13.16 -5.06 -11.31
C GLU A 69 -13.28 -5.30 -9.80
N PHE A 70 -12.88 -6.48 -9.32
CA PHE A 70 -12.87 -6.81 -7.92
C PHE A 70 -11.96 -5.87 -7.12
N GLN A 71 -10.74 -5.59 -7.63
CA GLN A 71 -9.83 -4.63 -7.01
C GLN A 71 -10.48 -3.23 -6.91
N MET A 72 -11.13 -2.75 -7.96
CA MET A 72 -11.81 -1.45 -7.92
C MET A 72 -12.94 -1.43 -6.88
N LYS A 73 -13.70 -2.51 -6.74
CA LYS A 73 -14.73 -2.65 -5.70
C LYS A 73 -14.14 -2.58 -4.30
N CYS A 74 -13.04 -3.30 -4.04
CA CYS A 74 -12.33 -3.22 -2.76
C CYS A 74 -11.84 -1.80 -2.47
N PHE A 75 -11.27 -1.12 -3.46
CA PHE A 75 -10.77 0.24 -3.30
C PHE A 75 -11.90 1.25 -3.05
N THR A 76 -13.01 1.10 -3.74
CA THR A 76 -14.19 1.95 -3.51
C THR A 76 -14.74 1.80 -2.09
N SER A 77 -14.69 0.59 -1.54
CA SER A 77 -15.20 0.28 -0.19
C SER A 77 -14.19 0.61 0.92
N ALA A 78 -12.93 0.87 0.60
CA ALA A 78 -11.91 1.18 1.59
C ALA A 78 -12.18 2.54 2.25
N GLU A 79 -11.82 2.67 3.53
CA GLU A 79 -11.85 3.94 4.26
C GLU A 79 -10.63 4.81 3.97
N GLY A 80 -9.53 4.20 3.51
CA GLY A 80 -8.32 4.89 3.10
C GLY A 80 -7.22 3.92 2.69
N PHE A 81 -6.07 4.47 2.36
CA PHE A 81 -4.97 3.71 1.77
C PHE A 81 -3.63 4.01 2.42
N ILE A 82 -2.84 2.96 2.60
CA ILE A 82 -1.42 3.06 2.93
C ILE A 82 -0.66 2.46 1.76
N THR A 83 0.27 3.19 1.20
CA THR A 83 0.96 2.77 -0.02
C THR A 83 2.40 3.28 -0.07
N SER A 84 3.24 2.59 -0.81
CA SER A 84 4.52 3.15 -1.26
C SER A 84 4.32 4.04 -2.50
N ASN A 85 5.39 4.69 -2.93
CA ASN A 85 5.41 5.42 -4.19
C ASN A 85 5.24 4.47 -5.39
N GLY A 86 4.72 5.00 -6.49
CA GLY A 86 4.50 4.27 -7.75
C GLY A 86 3.06 4.27 -8.23
N GLY A 87 2.78 3.48 -9.26
CA GLY A 87 1.48 3.46 -9.94
C GLY A 87 0.31 3.07 -9.03
N GLY A 88 0.52 2.14 -8.11
CA GLY A 88 -0.50 1.75 -7.12
C GLY A 88 -0.92 2.90 -6.21
N GLY A 89 0.04 3.71 -5.77
CA GLY A 89 -0.24 4.90 -4.97
C GLY A 89 -1.03 5.97 -5.74
N VAL A 90 -0.70 6.15 -7.03
CA VAL A 90 -1.48 7.04 -7.91
C VAL A 90 -2.91 6.55 -8.03
N LEU A 91 -3.11 5.25 -8.25
CA LEU A 91 -4.45 4.67 -8.34
C LEU A 91 -5.25 4.89 -7.06
N CYS A 92 -4.66 4.68 -5.88
CA CYS A 92 -5.32 4.92 -4.59
C CYS A 92 -5.83 6.36 -4.46
N SER A 93 -5.12 7.33 -5.02
CA SER A 93 -5.49 8.74 -4.92
C SER A 93 -6.77 9.11 -5.68
N TYR A 94 -7.22 8.29 -6.63
CA TYR A 94 -8.44 8.57 -7.40
C TYR A 94 -9.75 8.27 -6.68
N PHE A 95 -9.68 7.62 -5.52
CA PHE A 95 -10.88 7.23 -4.77
C PHE A 95 -11.35 8.28 -3.75
N GLU A 96 -10.73 9.45 -3.71
CA GLU A 96 -11.09 10.56 -2.81
C GLU A 96 -11.12 10.18 -1.32
N LYS A 97 -10.28 9.23 -0.95
CA LYS A 97 -10.08 8.75 0.42
C LYS A 97 -8.73 9.26 0.96
N PRO A 98 -8.52 9.27 2.28
CA PRO A 98 -7.20 9.52 2.84
C PRO A 98 -6.17 8.55 2.29
N VAL A 99 -5.02 9.07 1.84
CA VAL A 99 -3.90 8.27 1.35
C VAL A 99 -2.64 8.63 2.12
N LEU A 100 -2.01 7.63 2.71
CA LEU A 100 -0.73 7.77 3.38
C LEU A 100 0.36 7.12 2.53
N PHE A 101 1.24 7.95 2.00
CA PHE A 101 2.42 7.49 1.28
C PHE A 101 3.59 7.28 2.22
N TYR A 102 4.16 6.10 2.21
CA TYR A 102 5.47 5.81 2.79
C TYR A 102 6.53 5.85 1.69
N VAL A 103 7.50 6.75 1.80
CA VAL A 103 8.48 7.02 0.75
C VAL A 103 9.90 6.80 1.27
N PRO A 104 10.48 5.60 1.09
CA PRO A 104 11.85 5.30 1.51
C PRO A 104 12.90 5.77 0.50
N SER A 105 12.54 5.88 -0.79
CA SER A 105 13.49 6.16 -1.88
C SER A 105 12.80 6.84 -3.07
N GLY A 106 13.59 7.26 -4.04
CA GLY A 106 13.10 7.76 -5.32
C GLY A 106 12.95 9.28 -5.40
N LYS A 107 12.41 9.75 -6.51
CA LYS A 107 12.18 11.19 -6.78
C LYS A 107 11.12 11.81 -5.88
N GLU A 108 10.24 11.00 -5.35
CA GLU A 108 9.18 11.35 -4.42
C GLU A 108 9.71 11.85 -3.07
N LEU A 109 10.98 11.57 -2.75
CA LEU A 109 11.69 12.16 -1.60
C LEU A 109 11.85 13.69 -1.69
N ARG A 110 11.67 14.27 -2.88
CA ARG A 110 11.74 15.73 -3.05
C ARG A 110 10.57 16.39 -2.31
N PRO A 111 10.85 17.40 -1.46
CA PRO A 111 9.80 18.07 -0.69
C PRO A 111 8.64 18.55 -1.56
N GLY A 112 7.44 18.11 -1.21
CA GLY A 112 6.21 18.50 -1.91
C GLY A 112 5.99 17.82 -3.27
N TYR A 113 6.79 16.84 -3.66
CA TYR A 113 6.57 16.12 -4.92
C TYR A 113 5.14 15.55 -5.02
N LEU A 114 4.61 15.01 -3.94
CA LEU A 114 3.26 14.46 -3.87
C LEU A 114 2.21 15.46 -3.36
N THR A 115 2.60 16.46 -2.57
CA THR A 115 1.66 17.29 -1.80
C THR A 115 1.50 18.73 -2.32
N LYS A 116 2.44 19.24 -3.13
CA LYS A 116 2.30 20.59 -3.70
C LYS A 116 1.09 20.68 -4.62
N GLN A 117 0.44 21.85 -4.64
CA GLN A 117 -0.72 22.11 -5.48
C GLN A 117 -0.50 21.76 -6.97
N ASN A 118 0.73 21.90 -7.45
CA ASN A 118 1.10 21.58 -8.83
C ASN A 118 1.54 20.12 -9.03
N SER A 119 1.51 19.28 -7.99
CA SER A 119 1.80 17.84 -8.18
C SER A 119 0.75 17.20 -9.07
N TYR A 120 1.16 16.19 -9.84
CA TYR A 120 0.24 15.49 -10.71
C TYR A 120 -0.92 14.83 -9.95
N ILE A 121 -0.67 14.33 -8.74
CA ILE A 121 -1.71 13.74 -7.88
C ILE A 121 -2.73 14.79 -7.48
N LYS A 122 -2.29 15.97 -6.99
CA LYS A 122 -3.21 17.04 -6.57
C LYS A 122 -4.01 17.64 -7.72
N LYS A 123 -3.52 17.56 -8.94
CA LYS A 123 -4.27 17.99 -10.14
C LYS A 123 -5.36 17.01 -10.55
N LEU A 124 -5.22 15.75 -10.21
CA LEU A 124 -6.08 14.66 -10.68
C LEU A 124 -6.99 14.11 -9.58
N SER A 125 -6.81 14.54 -8.34
CA SER A 125 -7.49 13.95 -7.19
C SER A 125 -7.75 14.97 -6.08
N ASN A 126 -8.89 14.83 -5.43
CA ASN A 126 -9.26 15.54 -4.20
C ASN A 126 -8.89 14.78 -2.92
N SER A 127 -8.19 13.67 -3.03
CA SER A 127 -7.79 12.86 -1.87
C SER A 127 -6.93 13.67 -0.89
N ASP A 128 -7.10 13.41 0.39
CA ASP A 128 -6.20 13.88 1.43
C ASP A 128 -4.89 13.08 1.38
N ILE A 129 -3.84 13.73 0.88
CA ILE A 129 -2.53 13.11 0.65
C ILE A 129 -1.60 13.43 1.81
N ASN A 130 -1.22 12.40 2.54
CA ASN A 130 -0.26 12.44 3.63
C ASN A 130 1.02 11.70 3.22
N VAL A 131 2.18 12.14 3.67
CA VAL A 131 3.47 11.61 3.24
C VAL A 131 4.41 11.43 4.42
N VAL A 132 4.91 10.23 4.60
CA VAL A 132 6.01 9.92 5.52
C VAL A 132 7.26 9.63 4.69
N ILE A 133 8.29 10.41 4.91
CA ILE A 133 9.59 10.26 4.26
C ILE A 133 10.56 9.59 5.24
N ASP A 134 11.11 8.44 4.82
CA ASP A 134 12.16 7.71 5.56
C ASP A 134 13.39 7.49 4.68
N LYS A 135 14.24 8.51 4.59
CA LYS A 135 15.44 8.51 3.73
C LYS A 135 16.50 7.47 4.09
N GLY A 136 16.42 6.89 5.25
CA GLY A 136 17.46 6.00 5.75
C GLY A 136 17.08 4.54 5.72
N GLN A 137 15.85 4.20 5.38
CA GLN A 137 15.32 2.84 5.60
C GLN A 137 15.72 2.32 6.99
N THR A 138 15.48 3.15 7.99
CA THR A 138 16.01 2.97 9.35
C THR A 138 15.36 1.80 10.10
N ASN A 139 14.36 1.14 9.49
CA ASN A 139 13.48 0.17 10.14
C ASN A 139 12.76 0.75 11.39
N ASP A 140 12.79 2.06 11.55
CA ASP A 140 12.02 2.78 12.56
C ASP A 140 10.70 3.28 11.95
N TYR A 141 9.67 2.49 12.10
CA TYR A 141 8.33 2.81 11.61
C TYR A 141 7.53 3.74 12.54
N SER A 142 8.15 4.29 13.60
CA SER A 142 7.44 5.15 14.55
C SER A 142 6.77 6.36 13.91
N LYS A 143 7.42 6.98 12.92
CA LYS A 143 6.85 8.09 12.15
C LYS A 143 5.63 7.66 11.33
N LEU A 144 5.72 6.48 10.69
CA LEU A 144 4.62 5.92 9.94
C LEU A 144 3.43 5.63 10.84
N LEU A 145 3.64 4.95 11.96
CA LEU A 145 2.61 4.63 12.94
C LEU A 145 1.95 5.89 13.52
N ASN A 146 2.73 6.92 13.84
CA ASN A 146 2.20 8.17 14.33
C ASN A 146 1.33 8.89 13.28
N GLU A 147 1.71 8.85 12.02
CA GLU A 147 0.92 9.45 10.95
C GLU A 147 -0.33 8.62 10.64
N MET A 148 -0.25 7.30 10.68
CA MET A 148 -1.42 6.41 10.57
C MET A 148 -2.47 6.74 11.62
N ARG A 149 -2.07 6.92 12.89
CA ARG A 149 -2.99 7.29 13.98
C ARG A 149 -3.75 8.58 13.69
N LYS A 150 -3.08 9.58 13.13
CA LYS A 150 -3.69 10.87 12.78
C LYS A 150 -4.63 10.75 11.59
N VAL A 151 -4.15 10.14 10.49
CA VAL A 151 -4.88 10.06 9.21
C VAL A 151 -6.11 9.19 9.34
N PHE A 152 -6.00 8.05 10.00
CA PHE A 152 -7.09 7.08 10.13
C PHE A 152 -7.82 7.17 11.48
N LYS A 153 -7.54 8.18 12.29
CA LYS A 153 -8.17 8.38 13.62
C LYS A 153 -8.06 7.14 14.50
N TRP A 154 -6.99 6.42 14.36
CA TRP A 154 -6.68 5.25 15.15
C TRP A 154 -6.54 5.64 16.63
N LYS A 155 -7.35 5.05 17.48
CA LYS A 155 -7.37 5.28 18.93
C LYS A 155 -6.32 4.46 19.67
#